data_7e94e05094ca9c65787b7eebf3b30b29
#
_entry.id   7e94e05094ca9c65787b7eebf3b30b29
#
_cell.length_a   1.000
_cell.length_b   1.000
_cell.length_c   1.000
_cell.angle_alpha   90.00
_cell.angle_beta   90.00
_cell.angle_gamma   90.00
#
_symmetry.space_group_name_H-M   'P 1'
#
loop_
_entity.id
_entity.type
_entity.pdbx_description
1 polymer ?
#
loop_
_entity_poly.entity_id
_entity_poly.type
_entity_poly.pdbx_seq_one_letter_code
_entity_poly.pdbx_strand_id
1 'polypeptide(L)'
;MNKFKNIVIINDFDYTQGGASKVAIDTANKLCCDYKVFFFSGDTKETSSLNKKIIKICTNQGESLKSKNKFVGAVNGIYNFKAKKCLKELLEKLNKEETIIHIHGWTKCLSSSVFDICWKMDFKVVLTLHDYFTACPNGGYFNYKENKICNLKPLSLRCITCNCDSRNYAFKLYRVIRQFVQNKVVKLNDRLTDVISISSFSEKILKQTLNKDVNIHRVYNPIDLDKKMINIDYRKNNYYLYVGRISKEKGVEIFCKTITNLKLKGIVVGDGDERLKLQSKYQNVEFVGWKKSDDVKEYMKKAKALIFPSLWYEGAPLTPLEAMQYGVPLVSSDCNAATDYINKNNGFIFKNDEELVEILKKLEKNQLDPKKIKIPDEYLTDYLCCIIKAYNEVLYDCK
;
A
#
# COMPACT_ATOMS: atom_id res chain seq x y z
N MET A 1 26.43 16.93 7.59
CA MET A 1 25.50 17.89 6.94
C MET A 1 24.85 17.17 5.77
N ASN A 2 23.51 17.20 5.67
CA ASN A 2 22.82 16.61 4.52
C ASN A 2 23.16 17.41 3.26
N LYS A 3 23.56 16.74 2.17
CA LYS A 3 23.91 17.42 0.92
C LYS A 3 22.69 17.89 0.12
N PHE A 4 21.52 17.24 0.29
CA PHE A 4 20.32 17.66 -0.42
C PHE A 4 19.56 18.75 0.33
N LYS A 5 18.98 19.67 -0.46
CA LYS A 5 18.19 20.80 0.02
C LYS A 5 16.74 20.72 -0.47
N ASN A 6 16.55 20.09 -1.64
CA ASN A 6 15.26 19.99 -2.29
C ASN A 6 14.80 18.54 -2.35
N ILE A 7 13.51 18.32 -2.13
CA ILE A 7 12.87 17.03 -2.27
C ILE A 7 11.64 17.23 -3.15
N VAL A 8 11.55 16.46 -4.23
CA VAL A 8 10.37 16.43 -5.10
C VAL A 8 9.63 15.12 -4.84
N ILE A 9 8.50 15.18 -4.16
CA ILE A 9 7.62 14.04 -3.95
C ILE A 9 6.64 13.97 -5.12
N ILE A 10 6.57 12.82 -5.78
CA ILE A 10 5.68 12.56 -6.91
C ILE A 10 4.65 11.52 -6.50
N ASN A 11 3.36 11.87 -6.59
CA ASN A 11 2.26 10.97 -6.34
C ASN A 11 1.05 11.33 -7.21
N ASP A 12 0.23 10.33 -7.56
CA ASP A 12 -0.97 10.55 -8.40
C ASP A 12 -1.92 11.61 -7.77
N PHE A 13 -2.04 11.65 -6.45
CA PHE A 13 -2.97 12.51 -5.70
C PHE A 13 -2.27 13.29 -4.60
N ASP A 14 -2.65 14.55 -4.39
CA ASP A 14 -2.22 15.38 -3.25
C ASP A 14 -3.19 15.32 -2.06
N TYR A 15 -4.14 14.39 -2.11
CA TYR A 15 -5.10 14.09 -1.04
C TYR A 15 -5.12 12.58 -0.77
N THR A 16 -5.62 12.18 0.40
CA THR A 16 -5.66 10.76 0.80
C THR A 16 -6.66 9.99 -0.05
N GLN A 17 -6.14 9.14 -0.95
CA GLN A 17 -6.88 8.21 -1.82
C GLN A 17 -6.52 6.75 -1.52
N GLY A 18 -6.06 6.45 -0.31
CA GLY A 18 -5.58 5.14 0.12
C GLY A 18 -4.22 5.22 0.78
N GLY A 19 -3.66 4.08 1.19
CA GLY A 19 -2.43 4.01 1.99
C GLY A 19 -1.23 4.70 1.36
N ALA A 20 -0.94 4.45 0.07
CA ALA A 20 0.19 5.05 -0.63
C ALA A 20 0.13 6.59 -0.66
N SER A 21 -1.05 7.16 -0.95
CA SER A 21 -1.22 8.62 -0.95
C SER A 21 -1.07 9.21 0.46
N LYS A 22 -1.58 8.52 1.49
CA LYS A 22 -1.39 8.94 2.89
C LYS A 22 0.09 8.98 3.22
N VAL A 23 0.84 7.93 2.93
CA VAL A 23 2.28 7.87 3.20
C VAL A 23 3.04 8.97 2.44
N ALA A 24 2.72 9.24 1.16
CA ALA A 24 3.34 10.32 0.40
C ALA A 24 3.12 11.70 1.03
N ILE A 25 1.89 11.98 1.47
CA ILE A 25 1.52 13.23 2.14
C ILE A 25 2.21 13.36 3.51
N ASP A 26 2.18 12.30 4.31
CA ASP A 26 2.82 12.27 5.63
C ASP A 26 4.33 12.46 5.51
N THR A 27 4.97 11.85 4.49
CA THR A 27 6.39 12.04 4.16
C THR A 27 6.68 13.50 3.83
N ALA A 28 5.89 14.11 2.94
CA ALA A 28 6.04 15.52 2.57
C ALA A 28 5.90 16.44 3.77
N ASN A 29 4.88 16.22 4.60
CA ASN A 29 4.59 17.03 5.78
C ASN A 29 5.68 16.95 6.85
N LYS A 30 6.27 15.77 7.03
CA LYS A 30 7.38 15.58 7.97
C LYS A 30 8.67 16.26 7.48
N LEU A 31 8.96 16.17 6.18
CA LEU A 31 10.20 16.69 5.59
C LEU A 31 10.19 18.21 5.39
N CYS A 32 9.02 18.86 5.25
CA CYS A 32 8.93 20.30 4.95
C CYS A 32 9.35 21.21 6.11
N CYS A 33 9.68 20.66 7.28
CA CYS A 33 10.25 21.43 8.40
C CYS A 33 11.73 21.79 8.16
N ASP A 34 12.47 20.85 7.56
CA ASP A 34 13.93 20.93 7.42
C ASP A 34 14.41 21.09 5.97
N TYR A 35 13.55 20.77 4.99
CA TYR A 35 13.86 20.76 3.56
C TYR A 35 12.86 21.56 2.74
N LYS A 36 13.29 22.03 1.56
CA LYS A 36 12.39 22.61 0.57
C LYS A 36 11.68 21.47 -0.17
N VAL A 37 10.39 21.28 0.10
CA VAL A 37 9.59 20.19 -0.44
C VAL A 37 8.67 20.69 -1.55
N PHE A 38 8.75 20.00 -2.69
CA PHE A 38 7.82 20.14 -3.81
C PHE A 38 6.94 18.90 -3.87
N PHE A 39 5.65 19.06 -4.05
CA PHE A 39 4.72 17.95 -4.23
C PHE A 39 4.11 18.02 -5.63
N PHE A 40 4.49 17.07 -6.49
CA PHE A 40 4.01 16.97 -7.86
C PHE A 40 2.89 15.93 -7.95
N SER A 41 1.71 16.34 -8.43
CA SER A 41 0.53 15.47 -8.50
C SER A 41 -0.21 15.54 -9.83
N GLY A 42 -1.02 14.51 -10.11
CA GLY A 42 -1.89 14.45 -11.28
C GLY A 42 -3.29 15.00 -11.03
N ASP A 43 -3.73 14.94 -9.78
CA ASP A 43 -5.04 15.39 -9.32
C ASP A 43 -4.97 16.03 -7.95
N THR A 44 -5.86 16.99 -7.67
CA THR A 44 -5.95 17.74 -6.41
C THR A 44 -7.37 17.88 -5.93
N LYS A 45 -7.54 18.06 -4.62
CA LYS A 45 -8.83 18.39 -3.97
C LYS A 45 -8.62 19.39 -2.84
N GLU A 46 -9.68 20.10 -2.48
CA GLU A 46 -9.71 21.00 -1.30
C GLU A 46 -9.37 20.25 0.01
N THR A 47 -9.65 18.95 0.07
CA THR A 47 -9.35 18.08 1.21
C THR A 47 -7.87 17.68 1.32
N SER A 48 -6.99 18.30 0.51
CA SER A 48 -5.54 18.09 0.61
C SER A 48 -5.03 18.49 1.99
N SER A 49 -4.35 17.58 2.68
CA SER A 49 -3.76 17.80 4.02
C SER A 49 -2.26 18.15 3.97
N LEU A 50 -1.77 18.60 2.82
CA LEU A 50 -0.39 19.06 2.67
C LEU A 50 -0.16 20.37 3.43
N ASN A 51 0.96 20.45 4.14
CA ASN A 51 1.40 21.64 4.86
C ASN A 51 1.56 22.84 3.91
N LYS A 52 1.23 24.04 4.37
CA LYS A 52 1.32 25.29 3.59
C LYS A 52 2.74 25.64 3.13
N LYS A 53 3.78 25.10 3.79
CA LYS A 53 5.19 25.26 3.39
C LYS A 53 5.55 24.47 2.12
N ILE A 54 4.75 23.48 1.74
CA ILE A 54 5.01 22.62 0.58
C ILE A 54 4.58 23.33 -0.70
N ILE A 55 5.47 23.34 -1.69
CA ILE A 55 5.19 23.90 -3.01
C ILE A 55 4.43 22.86 -3.83
N LYS A 56 3.14 23.10 -4.07
CA LYS A 56 2.27 22.19 -4.81
C LYS A 56 2.32 22.48 -6.32
N ILE A 57 2.50 21.43 -7.11
CA ILE A 57 2.43 21.45 -8.57
C ILE A 57 1.48 20.33 -9.00
N CYS A 58 0.36 20.69 -9.62
CA CYS A 58 -0.64 19.73 -10.07
C CYS A 58 -0.93 19.87 -11.57
N THR A 59 -1.01 18.75 -12.27
CA THR A 59 -1.37 18.75 -13.70
C THR A 59 -2.86 18.92 -13.94
N ASN A 60 -3.70 18.73 -12.92
CA ASN A 60 -5.17 18.81 -12.95
C ASN A 60 -5.81 17.96 -14.06
N GLN A 61 -5.26 16.76 -14.32
CA GLN A 61 -5.77 15.86 -15.35
C GLN A 61 -6.75 14.82 -14.78
N GLY A 62 -6.66 14.56 -13.47
CA GLY A 62 -7.44 13.52 -12.81
C GLY A 62 -7.03 12.10 -13.22
N GLU A 63 -7.81 11.12 -12.79
CA GLU A 63 -7.54 9.72 -13.12
C GLU A 63 -7.75 9.42 -14.61
N SER A 64 -6.75 8.88 -15.28
CA SER A 64 -6.75 8.56 -16.71
C SER A 64 -7.95 7.69 -17.13
N LEU A 65 -8.28 6.66 -16.35
CA LEU A 65 -9.40 5.76 -16.63
C LEU A 65 -10.79 6.38 -16.35
N LYS A 66 -10.86 7.51 -15.65
CA LYS A 66 -12.10 8.27 -15.38
C LYS A 66 -12.25 9.49 -16.31
N SER A 67 -11.32 9.72 -17.21
CA SER A 67 -11.36 10.82 -18.19
C SER A 67 -12.65 10.81 -18.99
N LYS A 68 -13.22 11.99 -19.23
CA LYS A 68 -14.40 12.18 -20.10
C LYS A 68 -14.09 11.69 -21.54
N ASN A 69 -12.92 12.06 -22.06
CA ASN A 69 -12.42 11.51 -23.32
C ASN A 69 -11.62 10.23 -23.05
N LYS A 70 -12.21 9.09 -23.39
CA LYS A 70 -11.62 7.75 -23.12
C LYS A 70 -10.31 7.52 -23.87
N PHE A 71 -10.19 8.05 -25.11
CA PHE A 71 -8.97 7.91 -25.90
C PHE A 71 -7.82 8.72 -25.28
N VAL A 72 -8.05 10.00 -24.98
CA VAL A 72 -7.06 10.86 -24.30
C VAL A 72 -6.68 10.27 -22.94
N GLY A 73 -7.66 9.78 -22.19
CA GLY A 73 -7.41 9.09 -20.91
C GLY A 73 -6.53 7.85 -21.08
N ALA A 74 -6.79 7.02 -22.09
CA ALA A 74 -5.98 5.83 -22.36
C ALA A 74 -4.54 6.21 -22.73
N VAL A 75 -4.33 7.18 -23.62
CA VAL A 75 -2.99 7.67 -24.00
C VAL A 75 -2.24 8.20 -22.78
N ASN A 76 -2.86 9.08 -21.99
CA ASN A 76 -2.26 9.65 -20.79
C ASN A 76 -1.93 8.60 -19.72
N GLY A 77 -2.75 7.56 -19.59
CA GLY A 77 -2.46 6.47 -18.66
C GLY A 77 -1.31 5.56 -19.12
N ILE A 78 -1.04 5.47 -20.42
CA ILE A 78 0.11 4.74 -20.98
C ILE A 78 1.38 5.61 -20.92
N TYR A 79 1.31 6.85 -21.46
CA TYR A 79 2.41 7.80 -21.43
C TYR A 79 1.88 9.24 -21.43
N ASN A 80 2.06 9.96 -20.31
CA ASN A 80 1.47 11.28 -20.08
C ASN A 80 2.44 12.39 -20.47
N PHE A 81 2.26 12.95 -21.67
CA PHE A 81 3.11 14.03 -22.18
C PHE A 81 2.94 15.33 -21.40
N LYS A 82 1.73 15.65 -20.91
CA LYS A 82 1.48 16.86 -20.09
C LYS A 82 2.19 16.76 -18.75
N ALA A 83 2.07 15.62 -18.06
CA ALA A 83 2.76 15.41 -16.78
C ALA A 83 4.28 15.50 -16.98
N LYS A 84 4.81 14.90 -18.05
CA LYS A 84 6.23 14.99 -18.41
C LYS A 84 6.68 16.43 -18.61
N LYS A 85 5.91 17.23 -19.38
CA LYS A 85 6.23 18.64 -19.65
C LYS A 85 6.22 19.47 -18.36
N CYS A 86 5.15 19.38 -17.57
CA CYS A 86 5.04 20.12 -16.31
C CYS A 86 6.16 19.75 -15.32
N LEU A 87 6.51 18.47 -15.24
CA LEU A 87 7.61 18.04 -14.37
C LEU A 87 8.96 18.55 -14.89
N LYS A 88 9.19 18.56 -16.22
CA LYS A 88 10.38 19.13 -16.82
C LYS A 88 10.55 20.61 -16.42
N GLU A 89 9.50 21.41 -16.56
CA GLU A 89 9.49 22.84 -16.19
C GLU A 89 9.80 23.10 -14.70
N LEU A 90 9.45 22.16 -13.82
CA LEU A 90 9.86 22.19 -12.41
C LEU A 90 11.34 21.86 -12.27
N LEU A 91 11.79 20.76 -12.88
CA LEU A 91 13.15 20.24 -12.72
C LEU A 91 14.21 21.17 -13.29
N GLU A 92 13.92 21.94 -14.36
CA GLU A 92 14.79 22.96 -14.94
C GLU A 92 15.17 24.08 -13.95
N LYS A 93 14.38 24.25 -12.87
CA LYS A 93 14.61 25.26 -11.81
C LYS A 93 15.39 24.72 -10.63
N LEU A 94 15.75 23.44 -10.63
CA LEU A 94 16.36 22.76 -9.51
C LEU A 94 17.78 22.28 -9.83
N ASN A 95 18.66 22.35 -8.82
CA ASN A 95 19.99 21.75 -8.93
C ASN A 95 19.91 20.25 -8.68
N LYS A 96 20.25 19.43 -9.67
CA LYS A 96 20.16 17.97 -9.60
C LYS A 96 21.04 17.36 -8.52
N GLU A 97 22.19 17.97 -8.22
CA GLU A 97 23.14 17.49 -7.19
C GLU A 97 22.63 17.71 -5.75
N GLU A 98 21.64 18.60 -5.58
CA GLU A 98 21.03 18.93 -4.28
C GLU A 98 19.54 18.50 -4.21
N THR A 99 19.07 17.72 -5.17
CA THR A 99 17.64 17.37 -5.28
C THR A 99 17.44 15.86 -5.35
N ILE A 100 16.58 15.34 -4.48
CA ILE A 100 16.06 13.97 -4.52
C ILE A 100 14.67 13.97 -5.12
N ILE A 101 14.43 13.05 -6.05
CA ILE A 101 13.08 12.73 -6.56
C ILE A 101 12.59 11.48 -5.88
N HIS A 102 11.50 11.58 -5.11
CA HIS A 102 10.88 10.44 -4.45
C HIS A 102 9.49 10.17 -5.05
N ILE A 103 9.32 9.02 -5.69
CA ILE A 103 8.07 8.63 -6.35
C ILE A 103 7.33 7.62 -5.48
N HIS A 104 6.04 7.91 -5.21
CA HIS A 104 5.14 7.03 -4.47
C HIS A 104 4.07 6.39 -5.37
N GLY A 105 3.46 7.17 -6.28
CA GLY A 105 2.39 6.68 -7.15
C GLY A 105 2.37 7.40 -8.51
N TRP A 106 2.17 6.63 -9.60
CA TRP A 106 2.21 7.18 -10.95
C TRP A 106 1.20 6.56 -11.92
N THR A 107 0.50 5.53 -11.50
CA THR A 107 -0.24 4.65 -12.45
C THR A 107 -1.66 5.09 -12.74
N LYS A 108 -2.21 6.02 -11.97
CA LYS A 108 -3.59 6.48 -12.11
C LYS A 108 -3.72 7.78 -12.89
N CYS A 109 -2.81 8.74 -12.67
CA CYS A 109 -2.87 10.07 -13.26
C CYS A 109 -1.62 10.42 -14.10
N LEU A 110 -0.43 9.98 -13.68
CA LEU A 110 0.86 10.50 -14.15
C LEU A 110 1.56 9.64 -15.21
N SER A 111 1.42 8.31 -15.16
CA SER A 111 2.15 7.32 -15.97
C SER A 111 3.66 7.24 -15.71
N SER A 112 4.35 6.29 -16.36
CA SER A 112 5.81 6.16 -16.27
C SER A 112 6.60 7.30 -16.92
N SER A 113 5.95 8.25 -17.56
CA SER A 113 6.58 9.43 -18.18
C SER A 113 7.31 10.31 -17.17
N VAL A 114 6.92 10.28 -15.88
CA VAL A 114 7.60 11.03 -14.81
C VAL A 114 8.99 10.48 -14.54
N PHE A 115 9.18 9.16 -14.59
CA PHE A 115 10.50 8.55 -14.47
C PHE A 115 11.39 8.91 -15.68
N ASP A 116 10.82 8.83 -16.90
CA ASP A 116 11.57 9.10 -18.12
C ASP A 116 12.18 10.50 -18.12
N ILE A 117 11.43 11.53 -17.66
CA ILE A 117 11.96 12.89 -17.64
C ILE A 117 12.97 13.10 -16.52
N CYS A 118 12.78 12.51 -15.33
CA CYS A 118 13.77 12.62 -14.26
C CYS A 118 15.12 12.06 -14.67
N TRP A 119 15.14 10.87 -15.30
CA TRP A 119 16.37 10.27 -15.78
C TRP A 119 16.98 10.94 -17.01
N LYS A 120 16.18 11.56 -17.89
CA LYS A 120 16.69 12.36 -19.01
C LYS A 120 17.39 13.65 -18.57
N MET A 121 17.07 14.11 -17.37
CA MET A 121 17.69 15.30 -16.77
C MET A 121 18.71 14.93 -15.67
N ASP A 122 19.10 13.66 -15.58
CA ASP A 122 20.09 13.11 -14.64
C ASP A 122 19.75 13.31 -13.15
N PHE A 123 18.47 13.39 -12.78
CA PHE A 123 18.07 13.44 -11.38
C PHE A 123 18.11 12.06 -10.75
N LYS A 124 18.53 12.00 -9.49
CA LYS A 124 18.46 10.80 -8.64
C LYS A 124 17.01 10.51 -8.26
N VAL A 125 16.57 9.28 -8.51
CA VAL A 125 15.20 8.85 -8.29
C VAL A 125 15.16 7.69 -7.31
N VAL A 126 14.34 7.81 -6.29
CA VAL A 126 13.98 6.71 -5.39
C VAL A 126 12.48 6.40 -5.52
N LEU A 127 12.12 5.13 -5.56
CA LEU A 127 10.74 4.68 -5.66
C LEU A 127 10.33 3.91 -4.41
N THR A 128 9.25 4.34 -3.72
CA THR A 128 8.63 3.47 -2.71
C THR A 128 7.71 2.44 -3.37
N LEU A 129 7.95 1.18 -3.07
CA LEU A 129 7.23 0.03 -3.61
C LEU A 129 5.93 -0.22 -2.81
N HIS A 130 4.92 0.65 -3.01
CA HIS A 130 3.61 0.54 -2.34
C HIS A 130 2.72 -0.58 -2.88
N ASP A 131 2.95 -0.96 -4.12
CA ASP A 131 2.19 -1.96 -4.87
C ASP A 131 3.09 -2.72 -5.85
N TYR A 132 2.49 -3.55 -6.68
CA TYR A 132 3.23 -4.41 -7.59
C TYR A 132 3.21 -3.94 -9.05
N PHE A 133 2.94 -2.67 -9.34
CA PHE A 133 2.91 -2.13 -10.70
C PHE A 133 4.27 -2.07 -11.41
N THR A 134 5.36 -2.19 -10.69
CA THR A 134 6.68 -2.40 -11.32
C THR A 134 6.76 -3.75 -12.03
N ALA A 135 6.00 -4.74 -11.58
CA ALA A 135 6.02 -6.11 -12.05
C ALA A 135 4.72 -6.53 -12.76
N CYS A 136 3.59 -6.47 -12.08
CA CYS A 136 2.30 -6.97 -12.56
C CYS A 136 1.48 -5.87 -13.26
N PRO A 137 0.96 -6.08 -14.48
CA PRO A 137 0.09 -5.10 -15.16
C PRO A 137 -1.13 -4.68 -14.33
N ASN A 138 -1.70 -5.59 -13.53
CA ASN A 138 -2.81 -5.29 -12.61
C ASN A 138 -2.36 -4.68 -11.27
N GLY A 139 -1.06 -4.73 -10.95
CA GLY A 139 -0.49 -4.18 -9.73
C GLY A 139 -0.81 -4.94 -8.44
N GLY A 140 -1.38 -6.14 -8.51
CA GLY A 140 -1.80 -6.90 -7.32
C GLY A 140 -1.44 -8.38 -7.34
N TYR A 141 -0.88 -8.92 -8.44
CA TYR A 141 -0.66 -10.36 -8.62
C TYR A 141 -1.90 -11.21 -8.29
N PHE A 142 -3.08 -10.69 -8.63
CA PHE A 142 -4.36 -11.31 -8.32
C PHE A 142 -5.22 -11.51 -9.56
N ASN A 143 -5.78 -12.71 -9.71
CA ASN A 143 -6.75 -13.03 -10.74
C ASN A 143 -8.18 -12.82 -10.19
N TYR A 144 -8.79 -11.69 -10.53
CA TYR A 144 -10.13 -11.34 -10.04
C TYR A 144 -11.25 -12.25 -10.56
N LYS A 145 -11.04 -12.95 -11.69
CA LYS A 145 -12.05 -13.88 -12.21
C LYS A 145 -12.05 -15.21 -11.46
N GLU A 146 -10.86 -15.65 -11.06
CA GLU A 146 -10.68 -16.91 -10.32
C GLU A 146 -10.55 -16.69 -8.81
N ASN A 147 -10.53 -15.43 -8.36
CA ASN A 147 -10.39 -15.02 -6.97
C ASN A 147 -9.17 -15.65 -6.26
N LYS A 148 -8.03 -15.67 -6.96
CA LYS A 148 -6.78 -16.25 -6.44
C LYS A 148 -5.53 -15.47 -6.85
N ILE A 149 -4.43 -15.72 -6.13
CA ILE A 149 -3.12 -15.18 -6.47
C ILE A 149 -2.69 -15.68 -7.85
N CYS A 150 -2.10 -14.77 -8.65
CA CYS A 150 -1.61 -15.04 -9.98
C CYS A 150 -0.11 -15.36 -9.94
N ASN A 151 0.25 -16.60 -10.30
CA ASN A 151 1.64 -17.07 -10.37
C ASN A 151 2.24 -16.99 -11.79
N LEU A 152 1.57 -16.28 -12.72
CA LEU A 152 2.06 -16.15 -14.08
C LEU A 152 3.22 -15.15 -14.14
N LYS A 153 4.24 -15.48 -14.95
CA LYS A 153 5.32 -14.53 -15.25
C LYS A 153 4.73 -13.29 -15.95
N PRO A 154 4.96 -12.08 -15.42
CA PRO A 154 4.46 -10.84 -16.00
C PRO A 154 4.85 -10.70 -17.48
N LEU A 155 3.91 -10.19 -18.29
CA LEU A 155 4.06 -10.01 -19.75
C LEU A 155 4.37 -11.27 -20.56
N SER A 156 4.31 -12.48 -19.98
CA SER A 156 4.34 -13.73 -20.76
C SER A 156 3.08 -13.88 -21.61
N LEU A 157 3.11 -14.72 -22.63
CA LEU A 157 1.91 -15.01 -23.45
C LEU A 157 0.72 -15.43 -22.58
N ARG A 158 0.95 -16.32 -21.60
CA ARG A 158 -0.08 -16.74 -20.65
C ARG A 158 -0.62 -15.56 -19.81
N CYS A 159 0.24 -14.63 -19.39
CA CYS A 159 -0.20 -13.42 -18.67
C CYS A 159 -1.02 -12.50 -19.57
N ILE A 160 -0.64 -12.32 -20.83
CA ILE A 160 -1.35 -11.45 -21.79
C ILE A 160 -2.74 -12.01 -22.08
N THR A 161 -2.86 -13.32 -22.35
CA THR A 161 -4.12 -13.97 -22.68
C THR A 161 -5.04 -14.22 -21.48
N CYS A 162 -4.51 -14.17 -20.23
CA CYS A 162 -5.31 -14.35 -19.02
C CYS A 162 -6.18 -13.12 -18.73
N ASN A 163 -7.51 -13.31 -18.66
CA ASN A 163 -8.46 -12.26 -18.26
C ASN A 163 -8.51 -12.12 -16.74
N CYS A 164 -7.47 -11.59 -16.13
CA CYS A 164 -7.37 -11.43 -14.68
C CYS A 164 -7.83 -10.05 -14.15
N ASP A 165 -8.34 -9.14 -15.01
CA ASP A 165 -8.81 -7.82 -14.58
C ASP A 165 -10.16 -7.89 -13.86
N SER A 166 -10.37 -7.05 -12.85
CA SER A 166 -11.64 -6.96 -12.12
C SER A 166 -12.83 -6.52 -12.99
N ARG A 167 -12.57 -5.79 -14.08
CA ARG A 167 -13.57 -5.28 -15.02
C ARG A 167 -13.76 -6.24 -16.19
N ASN A 168 -12.92 -6.10 -17.23
CA ASN A 168 -12.98 -6.93 -18.43
C ASN A 168 -11.62 -7.02 -19.14
N TYR A 169 -11.56 -7.84 -20.21
CA TYR A 169 -10.32 -8.10 -20.93
C TYR A 169 -9.73 -6.86 -21.65
N ALA A 170 -10.55 -5.91 -22.10
CA ALA A 170 -10.06 -4.69 -22.71
C ALA A 170 -9.24 -3.85 -21.71
N PHE A 171 -9.65 -3.76 -20.46
CA PHE A 171 -8.86 -3.14 -19.40
C PHE A 171 -7.57 -3.91 -19.10
N LYS A 172 -7.60 -5.23 -19.18
CA LYS A 172 -6.39 -6.06 -19.08
C LYS A 172 -5.41 -5.72 -20.19
N LEU A 173 -5.83 -5.68 -21.45
CA LEU A 173 -4.97 -5.34 -22.58
C LEU A 173 -4.38 -3.92 -22.45
N TYR A 174 -5.20 -2.94 -22.07
CA TYR A 174 -4.73 -1.59 -21.75
C TYR A 174 -3.59 -1.60 -20.73
N ARG A 175 -3.74 -2.35 -19.64
CA ARG A 175 -2.71 -2.44 -18.59
C ARG A 175 -1.46 -3.18 -19.08
N VAL A 176 -1.60 -4.16 -19.95
CA VAL A 176 -0.47 -4.84 -20.60
C VAL A 176 0.31 -3.86 -21.48
N ILE A 177 -0.37 -3.05 -22.31
CA ILE A 177 0.28 -2.02 -23.13
C ILE A 177 0.99 -0.98 -22.25
N ARG A 178 0.34 -0.51 -21.19
CA ARG A 178 0.96 0.40 -20.23
C ARG A 178 2.23 -0.19 -19.61
N GLN A 179 2.17 -1.45 -19.18
CA GLN A 179 3.32 -2.14 -18.59
C GLN A 179 4.44 -2.37 -19.62
N PHE A 180 4.07 -2.65 -20.87
CA PHE A 180 5.04 -2.78 -21.96
C PHE A 180 5.78 -1.46 -22.21
N VAL A 181 5.06 -0.33 -22.30
CA VAL A 181 5.68 1.00 -22.44
C VAL A 181 6.57 1.33 -21.25
N GLN A 182 6.10 1.07 -20.03
CA GLN A 182 6.89 1.28 -18.82
C GLN A 182 8.19 0.49 -18.82
N ASN A 183 8.16 -0.81 -19.20
CA ASN A 183 9.33 -1.69 -19.08
C ASN A 183 10.22 -1.70 -20.33
N LYS A 184 9.68 -1.43 -21.54
CA LYS A 184 10.45 -1.52 -22.80
C LYS A 184 10.81 -0.16 -23.39
N VAL A 185 9.96 0.86 -23.21
CA VAL A 185 10.23 2.22 -23.72
C VAL A 185 10.94 3.06 -22.64
N VAL A 186 10.36 3.14 -21.43
CA VAL A 186 10.95 3.89 -20.31
C VAL A 186 12.08 3.10 -19.66
N LYS A 187 12.06 1.75 -19.76
CA LYS A 187 13.01 0.82 -19.15
C LYS A 187 13.06 0.97 -17.61
N LEU A 188 11.86 1.10 -17.00
CA LEU A 188 11.75 1.43 -15.59
C LEU A 188 12.55 0.46 -14.71
N ASN A 189 12.31 -0.85 -14.83
CA ASN A 189 12.96 -1.84 -13.98
C ASN A 189 14.48 -1.94 -14.23
N ASP A 190 14.95 -1.63 -15.44
CA ASP A 190 16.38 -1.69 -15.81
C ASP A 190 17.15 -0.45 -15.29
N ARG A 191 16.47 0.71 -15.25
CA ARG A 191 17.08 2.01 -14.89
C ARG A 191 16.90 2.38 -13.43
N LEU A 192 16.04 1.67 -12.69
CA LEU A 192 15.79 1.93 -11.28
C LEU A 192 16.98 1.42 -10.46
N THR A 193 17.71 2.33 -9.83
CA THR A 193 18.90 2.05 -9.01
C THR A 193 18.57 1.94 -7.54
N ASP A 194 17.53 2.63 -7.08
CA ASP A 194 17.21 2.75 -5.65
C ASP A 194 15.70 2.62 -5.41
N VAL A 195 15.33 1.75 -4.49
CA VAL A 195 13.94 1.54 -4.08
C VAL A 195 13.81 1.51 -2.57
N ILE A 196 12.66 1.99 -2.10
CA ILE A 196 12.25 1.82 -0.70
C ILE A 196 11.28 0.66 -0.63
N SER A 197 11.66 -0.38 0.10
CA SER A 197 10.80 -1.52 0.43
C SER A 197 10.10 -1.28 1.76
N ILE A 198 8.78 -1.48 1.78
CA ILE A 198 7.93 -1.26 2.95
C ILE A 198 7.63 -2.53 3.76
N SER A 199 8.04 -3.70 3.26
CA SER A 199 7.92 -5.00 3.95
C SER A 199 8.86 -6.03 3.35
N SER A 200 9.30 -7.02 4.15
CA SER A 200 10.09 -8.16 3.69
C SER A 200 9.30 -9.01 2.70
N PHE A 201 7.99 -9.12 2.92
CA PHE A 201 7.09 -9.87 2.05
C PHE A 201 7.04 -9.29 0.62
N SER A 202 6.77 -7.99 0.48
CA SER A 202 6.69 -7.34 -0.85
C SER A 202 8.06 -7.30 -1.54
N GLU A 203 9.13 -7.08 -0.80
CA GLU A 203 10.50 -7.13 -1.30
C GLU A 203 10.81 -8.47 -1.96
N LYS A 204 10.53 -9.60 -1.27
CA LYS A 204 10.76 -10.95 -1.78
C LYS A 204 10.05 -11.22 -3.12
N ILE A 205 8.85 -10.66 -3.29
CA ILE A 205 8.06 -10.80 -4.53
C ILE A 205 8.64 -9.91 -5.64
N LEU A 206 8.94 -8.64 -5.35
CA LEU A 206 9.34 -7.66 -6.35
C LEU A 206 10.80 -7.80 -6.78
N LYS A 207 11.69 -8.25 -5.91
CA LYS A 207 13.12 -8.44 -6.21
C LYS A 207 13.36 -9.28 -7.45
N GLN A 208 12.46 -10.22 -7.77
CA GLN A 208 12.56 -11.07 -8.95
C GLN A 208 12.36 -10.32 -10.27
N THR A 209 11.80 -9.12 -10.24
CA THR A 209 11.46 -8.32 -11.44
C THR A 209 12.24 -7.02 -11.56
N LEU A 210 12.94 -6.63 -10.51
CA LEU A 210 13.83 -5.47 -10.50
C LEU A 210 15.22 -5.84 -11.01
N ASN A 211 16.02 -4.84 -11.37
CA ASN A 211 17.43 -5.02 -11.69
C ASN A 211 18.13 -5.72 -10.51
N LYS A 212 19.12 -6.59 -10.81
CA LYS A 212 19.87 -7.31 -9.78
C LYS A 212 20.72 -6.39 -8.91
N ASP A 213 21.14 -5.25 -9.46
CA ASP A 213 22.01 -4.27 -8.81
C ASP A 213 21.22 -3.15 -8.12
N VAL A 214 19.88 -3.28 -7.98
CA VAL A 214 19.06 -2.29 -7.30
C VAL A 214 19.37 -2.26 -5.80
N ASN A 215 19.62 -1.08 -5.27
CA ASN A 215 19.75 -0.84 -3.83
C ASN A 215 18.36 -0.86 -3.20
N ILE A 216 18.16 -1.70 -2.19
CA ILE A 216 16.87 -1.81 -1.49
C ILE A 216 17.04 -1.22 -0.09
N HIS A 217 16.43 -0.05 0.12
CA HIS A 217 16.35 0.61 1.40
C HIS A 217 15.08 0.17 2.13
N ARG A 218 15.19 -0.53 3.25
CA ARG A 218 14.01 -0.95 4.01
C ARG A 218 13.55 0.17 4.94
N VAL A 219 12.38 0.74 4.63
CA VAL A 219 11.75 1.77 5.45
C VAL A 219 10.26 1.44 5.60
N TYR A 220 9.87 1.07 6.81
CA TYR A 220 8.48 0.74 7.11
C TYR A 220 7.58 1.98 7.09
N ASN A 221 6.33 1.81 6.69
CA ASN A 221 5.37 2.91 6.66
C ASN A 221 5.21 3.55 8.04
N PRO A 222 5.02 4.87 8.13
CA PRO A 222 4.76 5.54 9.39
C PRO A 222 3.44 5.03 9.99
N ILE A 223 3.48 4.70 11.28
CA ILE A 223 2.32 4.28 12.05
C ILE A 223 1.90 5.45 12.93
N ASP A 224 0.60 5.75 12.92
CA ASP A 224 0.00 6.75 13.81
C ASP A 224 -0.31 6.07 15.15
N LEU A 225 0.67 6.07 16.04
CA LEU A 225 0.54 5.47 17.37
C LEU A 225 -0.10 6.45 18.35
N ASP A 226 -1.00 5.95 19.17
CA ASP A 226 -1.52 6.71 20.29
C ASP A 226 -0.36 7.00 21.27
N LYS A 227 -0.33 8.24 21.81
CA LYS A 227 0.72 8.69 22.76
C LYS A 227 0.91 7.78 23.98
N LYS A 228 -0.12 7.03 24.35
CA LYS A 228 -0.12 6.08 25.44
C LYS A 228 -0.48 4.71 24.90
N MET A 229 0.48 3.80 24.85
CA MET A 229 0.19 2.40 24.55
C MET A 229 -0.71 1.82 25.65
N ILE A 230 -1.91 1.41 25.26
CA ILE A 230 -2.87 0.75 26.13
C ILE A 230 -2.80 -0.74 25.80
N ASN A 231 -2.26 -1.54 26.70
CA ASN A 231 -2.30 -2.99 26.53
C ASN A 231 -3.54 -3.56 27.21
N ILE A 232 -4.55 -3.89 26.43
CA ILE A 232 -5.79 -4.50 26.90
C ILE A 232 -5.60 -6.00 27.16
N ASP A 233 -6.40 -6.56 28.05
CA ASP A 233 -6.53 -8.01 28.19
C ASP A 233 -7.61 -8.53 27.22
N TYR A 234 -7.19 -8.94 26.00
CA TYR A 234 -8.08 -9.44 24.93
C TYR A 234 -8.99 -10.59 25.39
N ARG A 235 -8.60 -11.33 26.44
CA ARG A 235 -9.36 -12.48 26.99
C ARG A 235 -10.71 -12.06 27.60
N LYS A 236 -10.84 -10.79 28.01
CA LYS A 236 -12.07 -10.20 28.53
C LYS A 236 -12.99 -9.72 27.39
N ASN A 237 -12.52 -9.68 26.16
CA ASN A 237 -13.28 -9.26 25.00
C ASN A 237 -14.04 -10.44 24.37
N ASN A 238 -15.16 -10.15 23.70
CA ASN A 238 -16.11 -11.18 23.31
C ASN A 238 -16.46 -11.21 21.82
N TYR A 239 -15.75 -10.44 20.96
CA TYR A 239 -15.98 -10.49 19.52
C TYR A 239 -14.67 -10.47 18.73
N TYR A 240 -14.73 -11.06 17.55
CA TYR A 240 -13.69 -11.00 16.54
C TYR A 240 -13.95 -9.84 15.60
N LEU A 241 -12.89 -9.17 15.14
CA LEU A 241 -12.98 -7.94 14.37
C LEU A 241 -12.37 -8.13 12.98
N TYR A 242 -13.08 -7.63 11.97
CA TYR A 242 -12.54 -7.32 10.66
C TYR A 242 -12.61 -5.81 10.44
N VAL A 243 -11.51 -5.21 9.91
CA VAL A 243 -11.47 -3.79 9.54
C VAL A 243 -10.86 -3.65 8.15
N GLY A 244 -11.61 -3.07 7.20
CA GLY A 244 -11.11 -2.83 5.86
C GLY A 244 -12.21 -2.71 4.81
N ARG A 245 -11.79 -2.58 3.54
CA ARG A 245 -12.72 -2.57 2.42
C ARG A 245 -13.39 -3.94 2.27
N ILE A 246 -14.71 -3.94 2.09
CA ILE A 246 -15.49 -5.17 1.93
C ILE A 246 -15.53 -5.56 0.45
N SER A 247 -14.52 -6.33 0.02
CA SER A 247 -14.36 -6.80 -1.35
C SER A 247 -13.80 -8.24 -1.38
N LYS A 248 -13.95 -8.91 -2.51
CA LYS A 248 -13.59 -10.35 -2.64
C LYS A 248 -12.14 -10.63 -2.26
N GLU A 249 -11.20 -9.83 -2.79
CA GLU A 249 -9.77 -10.01 -2.56
C GLU A 249 -9.34 -9.77 -1.11
N LYS A 250 -10.18 -9.10 -0.31
CA LYS A 250 -9.96 -8.89 1.12
C LYS A 250 -10.44 -10.06 2.01
N GLY A 251 -11.08 -11.08 1.41
CA GLY A 251 -11.42 -12.31 2.11
C GLY A 251 -12.47 -12.19 3.20
N VAL A 252 -13.29 -11.13 3.20
CA VAL A 252 -14.29 -10.88 4.25
C VAL A 252 -15.28 -12.04 4.40
N GLU A 253 -15.59 -12.75 3.30
CA GLU A 253 -16.47 -13.91 3.34
C GLU A 253 -15.89 -15.06 4.16
N ILE A 254 -14.55 -15.26 4.17
CA ILE A 254 -13.88 -16.26 5.01
C ILE A 254 -14.11 -15.94 6.47
N PHE A 255 -13.93 -14.67 6.87
CA PHE A 255 -14.26 -14.19 8.22
C PHE A 255 -15.69 -14.51 8.59
N CYS A 256 -16.66 -14.04 7.81
CA CYS A 256 -18.09 -14.21 8.11
C CYS A 256 -18.47 -15.70 8.21
N LYS A 257 -18.03 -16.53 7.30
CA LYS A 257 -18.27 -17.99 7.26
C LYS A 257 -17.74 -18.66 8.54
N THR A 258 -16.49 -18.36 8.91
CA THR A 258 -15.85 -18.99 10.06
C THR A 258 -16.50 -18.57 11.37
N ILE A 259 -16.81 -17.27 11.54
CA ILE A 259 -17.51 -16.75 12.71
C ILE A 259 -18.89 -17.39 12.86
N THR A 260 -19.62 -17.53 11.75
CA THR A 260 -20.95 -18.15 11.73
C THR A 260 -20.91 -19.62 12.11
N ASN A 261 -19.99 -20.38 11.50
CA ASN A 261 -19.84 -21.83 11.76
C ASN A 261 -19.47 -22.13 13.21
N LEU A 262 -18.67 -21.28 13.82
CA LEU A 262 -18.28 -21.44 15.24
C LEU A 262 -19.25 -20.79 16.22
N LYS A 263 -20.34 -20.16 15.74
CA LYS A 263 -21.32 -19.43 16.55
C LYS A 263 -20.68 -18.34 17.43
N LEU A 264 -19.60 -17.72 16.92
CA LEU A 264 -18.89 -16.64 17.60
C LEU A 264 -19.51 -15.28 17.25
N LYS A 265 -19.19 -14.26 18.02
CA LYS A 265 -19.57 -12.88 17.71
C LYS A 265 -18.53 -12.25 16.81
N GLY A 266 -18.95 -11.67 15.69
CA GLY A 266 -18.09 -10.99 14.71
C GLY A 266 -18.60 -9.61 14.35
N ILE A 267 -17.67 -8.65 14.22
CA ILE A 267 -17.96 -7.28 13.77
C ILE A 267 -17.12 -6.97 12.55
N VAL A 268 -17.76 -6.43 11.51
CA VAL A 268 -17.14 -5.98 10.26
C VAL A 268 -17.23 -4.46 10.20
N VAL A 269 -16.08 -3.79 10.23
CA VAL A 269 -15.95 -2.33 10.09
C VAL A 269 -15.42 -2.00 8.71
N GLY A 270 -16.18 -1.25 7.91
CA GLY A 270 -15.82 -0.85 6.57
C GLY A 270 -17.01 -0.84 5.62
N ASP A 271 -16.71 -0.56 4.35
CA ASP A 271 -17.68 -0.57 3.27
C ASP A 271 -17.08 -1.14 1.99
N GLY A 272 -17.93 -1.51 1.01
CA GLY A 272 -17.49 -2.02 -0.29
C GLY A 272 -18.56 -2.83 -1.00
N ASP A 273 -18.22 -3.26 -2.22
CA ASP A 273 -19.17 -3.85 -3.17
C ASP A 273 -19.81 -5.17 -2.70
N GLU A 274 -19.15 -5.92 -1.81
CA GLU A 274 -19.68 -7.19 -1.29
C GLU A 274 -20.52 -7.02 0.00
N ARG A 275 -20.61 -5.80 0.57
CA ARG A 275 -21.23 -5.57 1.88
C ARG A 275 -22.67 -6.08 1.96
N LEU A 276 -23.55 -5.60 1.09
CA LEU A 276 -24.99 -5.95 1.13
C LEU A 276 -25.22 -7.46 0.98
N LYS A 277 -24.48 -8.09 0.07
CA LYS A 277 -24.53 -9.53 -0.15
C LYS A 277 -24.09 -10.32 1.08
N LEU A 278 -22.97 -9.95 1.69
CA LEU A 278 -22.45 -10.66 2.88
C LEU A 278 -23.35 -10.43 4.11
N GLN A 279 -23.85 -9.21 4.29
CA GLN A 279 -24.76 -8.87 5.38
C GLN A 279 -26.08 -9.66 5.30
N SER A 280 -26.65 -9.84 4.10
CA SER A 280 -27.84 -10.67 3.91
C SER A 280 -27.58 -12.15 4.15
N LYS A 281 -26.38 -12.64 3.81
CA LYS A 281 -26.00 -14.06 3.92
C LYS A 281 -25.61 -14.47 5.36
N TYR A 282 -24.99 -13.57 6.12
CA TYR A 282 -24.42 -13.85 7.45
C TYR A 282 -25.06 -12.93 8.52
N GLN A 283 -26.30 -13.19 8.87
CA GLN A 283 -27.13 -12.34 9.75
C GLN A 283 -26.61 -12.25 11.20
N ASN A 284 -25.80 -13.21 11.63
CA ASN A 284 -25.17 -13.22 12.95
C ASN A 284 -23.84 -12.41 13.02
N VAL A 285 -23.39 -11.85 11.90
CA VAL A 285 -22.22 -10.96 11.84
C VAL A 285 -22.70 -9.51 11.74
N GLU A 286 -22.20 -8.66 12.63
CA GLU A 286 -22.57 -7.25 12.67
C GLU A 286 -21.76 -6.42 11.67
N PHE A 287 -22.42 -5.75 10.70
CA PHE A 287 -21.81 -4.85 9.72
C PHE A 287 -22.09 -3.40 10.11
N VAL A 288 -21.12 -2.73 10.70
CA VAL A 288 -21.28 -1.36 11.23
C VAL A 288 -20.99 -0.25 10.21
N GLY A 289 -20.61 -0.63 8.99
CA GLY A 289 -20.29 0.31 7.93
C GLY A 289 -18.95 1.01 8.10
N TRP A 290 -18.68 2.01 7.26
CA TRP A 290 -17.48 2.82 7.36
C TRP A 290 -17.48 3.66 8.64
N LYS A 291 -16.32 3.75 9.31
CA LYS A 291 -16.12 4.49 10.56
C LYS A 291 -14.90 5.40 10.45
N LYS A 292 -14.89 6.50 11.20
CA LYS A 292 -13.70 7.34 11.36
C LYS A 292 -12.62 6.62 12.17
N SER A 293 -11.38 7.07 12.04
CA SER A 293 -10.23 6.43 12.70
C SER A 293 -10.42 6.23 14.20
N ASP A 294 -10.92 7.23 14.92
CA ASP A 294 -11.10 7.14 16.37
C ASP A 294 -12.17 6.11 16.77
N ASP A 295 -13.25 6.01 16.00
CA ASP A 295 -14.26 4.97 16.21
C ASP A 295 -13.68 3.57 15.96
N VAL A 296 -12.85 3.42 14.91
CA VAL A 296 -12.16 2.15 14.58
C VAL A 296 -11.28 1.71 15.75
N LYS A 297 -10.55 2.64 16.37
CA LYS A 297 -9.71 2.37 17.54
C LYS A 297 -10.55 1.80 18.71
N GLU A 298 -11.77 2.33 18.93
CA GLU A 298 -12.66 1.82 19.99
C GLU A 298 -13.16 0.39 19.69
N TYR A 299 -13.41 0.06 18.41
CA TYR A 299 -13.70 -1.33 18.04
C TYR A 299 -12.48 -2.23 18.26
N MET A 300 -11.26 -1.76 17.93
CA MET A 300 -10.03 -2.53 18.14
C MET A 300 -9.81 -2.83 19.63
N LYS A 301 -9.94 -1.84 20.52
CA LYS A 301 -9.76 -2.02 21.97
C LYS A 301 -10.69 -3.05 22.60
N LYS A 302 -11.84 -3.33 21.99
CA LYS A 302 -12.85 -4.28 22.49
C LYS A 302 -12.85 -5.61 21.72
N ALA A 303 -11.92 -5.79 20.77
CA ALA A 303 -11.82 -7.00 19.99
C ALA A 303 -11.02 -8.09 20.71
N LYS A 304 -11.46 -9.35 20.59
CA LYS A 304 -10.73 -10.53 21.05
C LYS A 304 -9.55 -10.86 20.15
N ALA A 305 -9.70 -10.65 18.85
CA ALA A 305 -8.62 -10.66 17.85
C ALA A 305 -9.05 -9.87 16.62
N LEU A 306 -8.05 -9.33 15.90
CA LEU A 306 -8.23 -8.86 14.53
C LEU A 306 -7.98 -10.02 13.57
N ILE A 307 -8.95 -10.33 12.71
CA ILE A 307 -8.79 -11.30 11.62
C ILE A 307 -8.56 -10.54 10.32
N PHE A 308 -7.43 -10.85 9.67
CA PHE A 308 -6.97 -10.23 8.43
C PHE A 308 -6.87 -11.28 7.32
N PRO A 309 -8.02 -11.69 6.71
CA PRO A 309 -8.11 -12.84 5.83
C PRO A 309 -7.84 -12.50 4.36
N SER A 310 -6.98 -11.54 4.08
CA SER A 310 -6.72 -11.04 2.73
C SER A 310 -6.23 -12.14 1.80
N LEU A 311 -6.85 -12.28 0.62
CA LEU A 311 -6.53 -13.31 -0.38
C LEU A 311 -5.52 -12.85 -1.42
N TRP A 312 -5.10 -11.60 -1.37
CA TRP A 312 -4.13 -11.02 -2.29
C TRP A 312 -2.89 -10.51 -1.57
N TYR A 313 -1.86 -10.17 -2.32
CA TYR A 313 -0.65 -9.59 -1.76
C TYR A 313 -0.90 -8.17 -1.24
N GLU A 314 -0.94 -8.01 0.08
CA GLU A 314 -0.87 -6.69 0.73
C GLU A 314 0.61 -6.30 0.88
N GLY A 315 0.94 -5.05 0.52
CA GLY A 315 2.32 -4.57 0.59
C GLY A 315 2.81 -4.29 2.01
N ALA A 316 2.04 -3.55 2.81
CA ALA A 316 2.28 -3.26 4.23
C ALA A 316 0.99 -2.72 4.86
N PRO A 317 0.06 -3.58 5.27
CA PRO A 317 -1.22 -3.15 5.84
C PRO A 317 -1.02 -2.54 7.23
N LEU A 318 -1.56 -1.33 7.46
CA LEU A 318 -1.43 -0.63 8.73
C LEU A 318 -2.44 -1.11 9.78
N THR A 319 -3.64 -1.52 9.37
CA THR A 319 -4.70 -1.97 10.28
C THR A 319 -4.28 -3.07 11.26
N PRO A 320 -3.48 -4.09 10.85
CA PRO A 320 -2.91 -5.04 11.80
C PRO A 320 -2.04 -4.41 12.88
N LEU A 321 -1.16 -3.49 12.52
CA LEU A 321 -0.29 -2.80 13.47
C LEU A 321 -1.10 -1.88 14.40
N GLU A 322 -2.13 -1.21 13.86
CA GLU A 322 -3.06 -0.39 14.63
C GLU A 322 -3.83 -1.21 15.69
N ALA A 323 -4.17 -2.47 15.40
CA ALA A 323 -4.78 -3.34 16.40
C ALA A 323 -3.79 -3.84 17.47
N MET A 324 -2.57 -4.22 17.02
CA MET A 324 -1.53 -4.73 17.91
C MET A 324 -1.04 -3.70 18.92
N GLN A 325 -1.11 -2.38 18.63
CA GLN A 325 -0.76 -1.34 19.62
C GLN A 325 -1.64 -1.37 20.86
N TYR A 326 -2.85 -1.94 20.78
CA TYR A 326 -3.76 -2.12 21.91
C TYR A 326 -3.64 -3.51 22.59
N GLY A 327 -2.71 -4.35 22.16
CA GLY A 327 -2.58 -5.71 22.66
C GLY A 327 -3.62 -6.69 22.08
N VAL A 328 -4.18 -6.39 20.93
CA VAL A 328 -5.12 -7.27 20.21
C VAL A 328 -4.36 -8.28 19.37
N PRO A 329 -4.57 -9.59 19.54
CA PRO A 329 -3.93 -10.61 18.72
C PRO A 329 -4.28 -10.46 17.25
N LEU A 330 -3.30 -10.71 16.38
CA LEU A 330 -3.49 -10.72 14.93
C LEU A 330 -3.63 -12.15 14.41
N VAL A 331 -4.66 -12.40 13.60
CA VAL A 331 -4.83 -13.64 12.82
C VAL A 331 -4.83 -13.31 11.35
N SER A 332 -3.81 -13.69 10.61
CA SER A 332 -3.63 -13.34 9.20
C SER A 332 -3.56 -14.54 8.28
N SER A 333 -4.06 -14.41 7.05
CA SER A 333 -3.73 -15.33 5.97
C SER A 333 -2.24 -15.24 5.62
N ASP A 334 -1.69 -16.30 5.05
CA ASP A 334 -0.24 -16.46 4.76
C ASP A 334 0.25 -15.68 3.52
N CYS A 335 -0.65 -15.11 2.75
CA CYS A 335 -0.35 -14.53 1.45
C CYS A 335 -0.20 -12.99 1.44
N ASN A 336 0.16 -12.38 2.57
CA ASN A 336 0.28 -10.92 2.66
C ASN A 336 1.32 -10.48 3.70
N ALA A 337 1.72 -9.19 3.65
CA ALA A 337 2.78 -8.66 4.50
C ALA A 337 2.41 -8.55 6.00
N ALA A 338 1.15 -8.77 6.40
CA ALA A 338 0.82 -8.83 7.81
C ALA A 338 1.49 -10.04 8.51
N THR A 339 1.92 -11.05 7.74
CA THR A 339 2.72 -12.17 8.27
C THR A 339 4.07 -11.73 8.83
N ASP A 340 4.66 -10.66 8.30
CA ASP A 340 5.91 -10.09 8.81
C ASP A 340 5.75 -9.54 10.26
N TYR A 341 4.51 -9.20 10.68
CA TYR A 341 4.22 -8.67 12.02
C TYR A 341 4.00 -9.74 13.07
N ILE A 342 3.79 -11.00 12.64
CA ILE A 342 3.37 -12.09 13.50
C ILE A 342 4.58 -12.88 14.01
N ASN A 343 4.58 -13.13 15.32
CA ASN A 343 5.47 -14.06 15.98
C ASN A 343 4.67 -14.97 16.95
N LYS A 344 5.33 -15.91 17.60
CA LYS A 344 4.70 -16.90 18.50
C LYS A 344 3.92 -16.29 19.70
N ASN A 345 4.09 -14.99 19.98
CA ASN A 345 3.51 -14.33 21.15
C ASN A 345 2.33 -13.42 20.81
N ASN A 346 2.19 -12.96 19.56
CA ASN A 346 1.28 -11.86 19.23
C ASN A 346 0.22 -12.21 18.18
N GLY A 347 0.24 -13.44 17.63
CA GLY A 347 -0.77 -13.82 16.63
C GLY A 347 -0.54 -15.17 15.99
N PHE A 348 -1.31 -15.43 14.94
CA PHE A 348 -1.33 -16.69 14.21
C PHE A 348 -1.44 -16.44 12.70
N ILE A 349 -0.88 -17.35 11.91
CA ILE A 349 -0.99 -17.37 10.45
C ILE A 349 -1.78 -18.60 10.04
N PHE A 350 -2.70 -18.46 9.08
CA PHE A 350 -3.47 -19.55 8.52
C PHE A 350 -3.35 -19.61 7.00
N LYS A 351 -3.49 -20.80 6.43
CA LYS A 351 -3.41 -21.07 4.98
C LYS A 351 -4.76 -21.42 4.36
N ASN A 352 -5.70 -21.90 5.17
CA ASN A 352 -7.03 -22.35 4.75
C ASN A 352 -8.06 -22.14 5.86
N ASP A 353 -9.34 -22.39 5.52
CA ASP A 353 -10.46 -22.22 6.46
C ASP A 353 -10.36 -23.13 7.69
N GLU A 354 -9.82 -24.35 7.53
CA GLU A 354 -9.69 -25.33 8.61
C GLU A 354 -8.68 -24.85 9.66
N GLU A 355 -7.52 -24.36 9.22
CA GLU A 355 -6.51 -23.76 10.12
C GLU A 355 -7.07 -22.53 10.84
N LEU A 356 -7.84 -21.68 10.17
CA LEU A 356 -8.49 -20.54 10.81
C LEU A 356 -9.44 -20.98 11.92
N VAL A 357 -10.27 -22.02 11.68
CA VAL A 357 -11.15 -22.60 12.70
C VAL A 357 -10.36 -23.07 13.92
N GLU A 358 -9.28 -23.81 13.73
CA GLU A 358 -8.44 -24.29 14.83
C GLU A 358 -7.75 -23.14 15.61
N ILE A 359 -7.33 -22.08 14.91
CA ILE A 359 -6.76 -20.88 15.54
C ILE A 359 -7.81 -20.18 16.42
N LEU A 360 -9.05 -20.02 15.93
CA LEU A 360 -10.09 -19.38 16.73
C LEU A 360 -10.45 -20.22 17.97
N LYS A 361 -10.47 -21.56 17.87
CA LYS A 361 -10.63 -22.44 19.05
C LYS A 361 -9.48 -22.28 20.06
N LYS A 362 -8.23 -22.04 19.60
CA LYS A 362 -7.09 -21.75 20.49
C LYS A 362 -7.25 -20.40 21.19
N LEU A 363 -7.73 -19.38 20.48
CA LEU A 363 -7.99 -18.06 21.05
C LEU A 363 -9.13 -18.09 22.08
N GLU A 364 -10.17 -18.92 21.86
CA GLU A 364 -11.22 -19.15 22.87
C GLU A 364 -10.65 -19.78 24.16
N LYS A 365 -9.58 -20.59 24.06
CA LYS A 365 -8.85 -21.15 25.22
C LYS A 365 -7.79 -20.18 25.78
N ASN A 366 -7.73 -18.93 25.31
CA ASN A 366 -6.83 -17.86 25.81
C ASN A 366 -5.33 -18.24 25.79
N GLN A 367 -4.86 -18.86 24.70
CA GLN A 367 -3.51 -19.42 24.62
C GLN A 367 -2.37 -18.38 24.48
N LEU A 368 -2.66 -17.10 24.21
CA LEU A 368 -1.65 -16.06 24.16
C LEU A 368 -1.57 -15.30 25.48
N ASP A 369 -0.36 -14.90 25.88
CA ASP A 369 -0.15 -14.01 27.01
C ASP A 369 -0.41 -12.55 26.58
N PRO A 370 -1.43 -11.85 27.10
CA PRO A 370 -1.75 -10.50 26.69
C PRO A 370 -0.60 -9.51 26.84
N LYS A 371 0.28 -9.72 27.83
CA LYS A 371 1.44 -8.85 28.09
C LYS A 371 2.50 -8.93 27.00
N LYS A 372 2.47 -9.98 26.18
CA LYS A 372 3.44 -10.21 25.09
C LYS A 372 2.92 -9.79 23.72
N ILE A 373 1.65 -9.39 23.61
CA ILE A 373 1.07 -8.93 22.36
C ILE A 373 1.45 -7.47 22.17
N LYS A 374 2.37 -7.23 21.25
CA LYS A 374 2.85 -5.89 20.90
C LYS A 374 3.32 -5.82 19.45
N ILE A 375 3.39 -4.63 18.93
CA ILE A 375 4.03 -4.36 17.64
C ILE A 375 5.51 -4.76 17.74
N PRO A 376 6.07 -5.48 16.74
CA PRO A 376 7.50 -5.76 16.71
C PRO A 376 8.33 -4.46 16.67
N ASP A 377 9.43 -4.43 17.43
CA ASP A 377 10.21 -3.22 17.66
C ASP A 377 10.77 -2.58 16.37
N GLU A 378 11.00 -3.39 15.33
CA GLU A 378 11.46 -2.94 14.01
C GLU A 378 10.47 -2.00 13.29
N TYR A 379 9.16 -2.10 13.60
CA TYR A 379 8.13 -1.21 13.05
C TYR A 379 7.94 0.08 13.86
N LEU A 380 8.61 0.21 15.01
CA LEU A 380 8.57 1.38 15.88
C LEU A 380 9.72 2.36 15.62
N THR A 381 10.49 2.15 14.54
CA THR A 381 11.62 2.99 14.17
C THR A 381 11.18 4.39 13.72
N ASP A 382 12.05 5.38 13.91
CA ASP A 382 11.79 6.73 13.41
C ASP A 382 11.81 6.73 11.87
N TYR A 383 10.61 6.85 11.30
CA TYR A 383 10.40 6.90 9.86
C TYR A 383 11.22 7.98 9.17
N LEU A 384 11.29 9.19 9.80
CA LEU A 384 11.98 10.33 9.21
C LEU A 384 13.49 10.09 9.14
N CYS A 385 14.08 9.57 10.22
CA CYS A 385 15.49 9.17 10.23
C CYS A 385 15.80 8.13 9.17
N CYS A 386 14.93 7.10 9.01
CA CYS A 386 15.13 6.06 8.01
C CYS A 386 15.05 6.59 6.57
N ILE A 387 14.09 7.49 6.27
CA ILE A 387 13.94 8.13 4.95
C ILE A 387 15.15 9.02 4.63
N ILE A 388 15.60 9.85 5.57
CA ILE A 388 16.75 10.73 5.38
C ILE A 388 18.02 9.91 5.16
N LYS A 389 18.20 8.80 5.88
CA LYS A 389 19.31 7.88 5.66
C LYS A 389 19.27 7.31 4.23
N ALA A 390 18.13 6.80 3.79
CA ALA A 390 17.98 6.30 2.42
C ALA A 390 18.30 7.38 1.37
N TYR A 391 17.83 8.61 1.55
CA TYR A 391 18.15 9.71 0.62
C TYR A 391 19.63 10.06 0.58
N ASN A 392 20.32 10.04 1.72
CA ASN A 392 21.75 10.25 1.76
C ASN A 392 22.50 9.13 1.00
N GLU A 393 22.12 7.87 1.19
CA GLU A 393 22.69 6.73 0.46
C GLU A 393 22.50 6.89 -1.04
N VAL A 394 21.30 7.26 -1.53
CA VAL A 394 20.99 7.51 -2.95
C VAL A 394 21.88 8.60 -3.58
N LEU A 395 22.25 9.64 -2.83
CA LEU A 395 23.11 10.74 -3.32
C LEU A 395 24.60 10.43 -3.20
N TYR A 396 25.01 9.59 -2.24
CA TYR A 396 26.42 9.34 -1.95
C TYR A 396 26.99 8.11 -2.66
N ASP A 397 26.14 7.14 -3.08
CA ASP A 397 26.58 5.99 -3.87
C ASP A 397 26.92 6.40 -5.30
N CYS A 398 27.94 7.25 -5.43
CA CYS A 398 28.73 7.33 -6.66
C CYS A 398 29.72 6.16 -6.62
N LYS A 399 29.29 4.98 -7.08
CA LYS A 399 30.20 3.94 -7.55
C LYS A 399 30.72 4.27 -8.91
#